data_d055f33f47be0887fadfbf37d4a2ba5e
#
_entry.id   d055f33f47be0887fadfbf37d4a2ba5e
#
_cell.length_a   1.000
_cell.length_b   1.000
_cell.length_c   1.000
_cell.angle_alpha   90.00
_cell.angle_beta   90.00
_cell.angle_gamma   90.00
#
_symmetry.space_group_name_H-M   'P 1'
#
loop_
_entity.id
_entity.type
_entity.pdbx_description
1 polymer ?
#
loop_
_entity_poly.entity_id
_entity_poly.type
_entity_poly.pdbx_seq_one_letter_code
_entity_poly.pdbx_strand_id
1 'polypeptide(L)' 'PKELQERASFLLELNREGKISLEEKEELDQFVFLEHVFRLAKAKARIQLAA' A
#
# COMPACT_ATOMS: atom_id res chain seq x y z
N PRO A 1 -0.06 0.09 -11.58
CA PRO A 1 -0.86 -0.73 -12.49
C PRO A 1 -2.16 -1.19 -11.86
N LYS A 2 -3.14 -1.42 -12.68
CA LYS A 2 -4.48 -1.79 -12.24
C LYS A 2 -4.48 -3.11 -11.48
N GLU A 3 -3.70 -4.07 -11.92
CA GLU A 3 -3.61 -5.39 -11.28
C GLU A 3 -3.11 -5.29 -9.84
N LEU A 4 -2.14 -4.42 -9.60
CA LEU A 4 -1.63 -4.22 -8.25
C LEU A 4 -2.68 -3.58 -7.35
N GLN A 5 -3.43 -2.61 -7.87
CA GLN A 5 -4.49 -1.98 -7.11
C GLN A 5 -5.61 -2.97 -6.77
N GLU A 6 -5.97 -3.81 -7.73
CA GLU A 6 -6.99 -4.83 -7.53
C GLU A 6 -6.53 -5.85 -6.49
N ARG A 7 -5.27 -6.26 -6.54
CA ARG A 7 -4.73 -7.21 -5.56
C ARG A 7 -4.71 -6.61 -4.17
N ALA A 8 -4.26 -5.35 -4.05
CA ALA A 8 -4.25 -4.67 -2.76
C ALA A 8 -5.66 -4.54 -2.18
N SER A 9 -6.63 -4.19 -3.01
CA SER A 9 -8.03 -4.08 -2.58
C SER A 9 -8.58 -5.41 -2.11
N PHE A 10 -8.27 -6.49 -2.81
CA PHE A 10 -8.67 -7.84 -2.42
C PHE A 10 -8.10 -8.21 -1.05
N LEU A 11 -6.82 -7.97 -0.84
CA LEU A 11 -6.17 -8.27 0.44
C LEU A 11 -6.75 -7.44 1.59
N LEU A 12 -7.03 -6.17 1.33
CA LEU A 12 -7.66 -5.31 2.33
C LEU A 12 -9.03 -5.85 2.74
N GLU A 13 -9.81 -6.32 1.77
CA GLU A 13 -11.12 -6.88 2.05
C GLU A 13 -11.02 -8.15 2.88
N LEU A 14 -10.08 -9.04 2.54
CA LEU A 14 -9.82 -10.24 3.34
C LEU A 14 -9.43 -9.89 4.77
N ASN A 15 -8.58 -8.88 4.93
CA ASN A 15 -8.15 -8.42 6.25
C ASN A 15 -9.33 -7.89 7.06
N ARG A 16 -10.20 -7.12 6.43
CA ARG A 16 -11.39 -6.57 7.08
C ARG A 16 -12.31 -7.67 7.56
N GLU A 17 -12.47 -8.73 6.77
CA GLU A 17 -13.33 -9.85 7.10
C GLU A 17 -12.70 -10.85 8.08
N GLY A 18 -11.44 -10.66 8.41
CA GLY A 18 -10.73 -11.59 9.30
C GLY A 18 -10.41 -12.92 8.65
N LYS A 19 -10.34 -12.96 7.31
CA LYS A 19 -10.11 -14.19 6.54
C LYS A 19 -8.75 -14.22 5.88
N ILE A 20 -7.90 -13.25 6.16
CA ILE A 20 -6.59 -13.16 5.52
C ILE A 20 -5.64 -14.19 6.12
N SER A 21 -4.89 -14.88 5.25
CA SER A 21 -3.85 -15.80 5.70
C SER A 21 -2.61 -15.03 6.13
N LEU A 22 -1.69 -15.70 6.82
CA LEU A 22 -0.43 -15.07 7.23
C LEU A 22 0.38 -14.61 6.02
N GLU A 23 0.45 -15.44 4.97
CA GLU A 23 1.17 -15.08 3.76
C GLU A 23 0.54 -13.88 3.06
N GLU A 24 -0.78 -13.85 3.01
CA GLU A 24 -1.50 -12.73 2.41
C GLU A 24 -1.32 -11.46 3.22
N LYS A 25 -1.25 -11.57 4.53
CA LYS A 25 -1.02 -10.42 5.39
C LYS A 25 0.37 -9.84 5.17
N GLU A 26 1.37 -10.68 4.98
CA GLU A 26 2.72 -10.22 4.66
C GLU A 26 2.74 -9.48 3.33
N GLU A 27 2.02 -9.99 2.33
CA GLU A 27 1.88 -9.31 1.05
C GLU A 27 1.20 -7.96 1.21
N LEU A 28 0.14 -7.90 2.00
CA LEU A 28 -0.56 -6.64 2.28
C LEU A 28 0.36 -5.64 2.97
N ASP A 29 1.15 -6.09 3.93
CA ASP A 29 2.10 -5.22 4.62
C ASP A 29 3.12 -4.62 3.67
N GLN A 30 3.56 -5.38 2.66
CA GLN A 30 4.46 -4.86 1.63
C GLN A 30 3.79 -3.76 0.81
N PHE A 31 2.52 -3.93 0.45
CA PHE A 31 1.78 -2.90 -0.27
C PHE A 31 1.66 -1.62 0.56
N VAL A 32 1.33 -1.76 1.84
CA VAL A 32 1.21 -0.62 2.75
C VAL A 32 2.54 0.11 2.89
N PHE A 33 3.63 -0.64 3.00
CA PHE A 33 4.98 -0.06 3.10
C PHE A 33 5.33 0.72 1.85
N LEU A 34 5.09 0.15 0.67
CA LEU A 34 5.37 0.83 -0.59
C LEU A 34 4.55 2.12 -0.73
N GLU A 35 3.28 2.07 -0.35
CA GLU A 35 2.42 3.25 -0.39
C GLU A 35 2.98 4.33 0.53
N HIS A 36 3.43 3.96 1.71
CA HIS A 36 4.02 4.89 2.66
C HIS A 36 5.27 5.56 2.08
N VAL A 37 6.14 4.77 1.44
CA VAL A 37 7.35 5.30 0.80
C VAL A 37 6.98 6.29 -0.30
N PHE A 38 6.00 5.96 -1.13
CA PHE A 38 5.54 6.86 -2.19
C PHE A 38 4.99 8.16 -1.64
N ARG A 39 4.23 8.10 -0.55
CA ARG A 39 3.70 9.31 0.10
C ARG A 39 4.81 10.21 0.62
N LEU A 40 5.83 9.62 1.24
CA LEU A 40 6.97 10.37 1.73
C LEU A 40 7.75 11.02 0.59
N ALA A 41 7.94 10.29 -0.51
CA ALA A 41 8.62 10.82 -1.69
C ALA A 41 7.87 11.99 -2.30
N LYS A 42 6.56 11.89 -2.39
CA LYS A 42 5.73 12.97 -2.92
C LYS A 42 5.79 14.21 -2.01
N ALA A 43 5.73 14.00 -0.70
CA ALA A 43 5.81 15.11 0.25
C ALA A 43 7.15 15.82 0.15
N LYS A 44 8.23 15.07 0.05
CA LYS A 44 9.58 15.63 -0.08
C LYS A 44 9.72 16.42 -1.38
N ALA A 45 9.25 15.86 -2.48
CA ALA A 45 9.29 16.55 -3.77
C ALA A 45 8.49 17.86 -3.74
N ARG A 46 7.34 17.84 -3.09
CA ARG A 46 6.50 19.03 -2.95
C ARG A 46 7.21 20.12 -2.16
N ILE A 47 7.88 19.75 -1.09
CA ILE A 47 8.64 20.71 -0.27
C ILE A 47 9.78 21.31 -1.08
N GLN A 48 10.52 20.49 -1.83
CA GLN A 48 11.62 20.97 -2.65
C GLN A 48 11.16 21.90 -3.76
N LEU A 49 10.00 21.62 -4.35
CA LEU A 49 9.44 22.47 -5.39
C LEU A 49 8.90 23.79 -4.83
N ALA A 50 8.43 23.78 -3.59
CA ALA A 50 7.92 24.98 -2.94
C ALA A 50 9.04 25.89 -2.43
N ALA A 51 10.21 25.37 -2.22
CA ALA A 51 11.37 26.14 -1.76
C ALA A 51 12.02 26.89 -2.92
#